data_a2241bf146ff41df5ea8d2ac796f663e
#
_entry.id   a2241bf146ff41df5ea8d2ac796f663e
#
_cell.length_a   1.000
_cell.length_b   1.000
_cell.length_c   1.000
_cell.angle_alpha   90.00
_cell.angle_beta   90.00
_cell.angle_gamma   90.00
#
_symmetry.space_group_name_H-M   'P 1'
#
loop_
_entity.id
_entity.type
_entity.pdbx_description
1 polymer ?
#
loop_
_entity_poly.entity_id
_entity_poly.type
_entity_poly.pdbx_seq_one_letter_code
_entity_poly.pdbx_strand_id
1 'polypeptide(L)'
;ADYPANADNQLKDVSSMLFDLRIIDQAGEGAGEHANFGVLSPSKADATESGIGRLIHLKNSSGSNLASLIIGEEVDGLPNTYYVRKPEQNAVYRVEVSNARDVSSKFIDWVEQDFLDLDKRKIKQITLDNYDVNLAQGKINRTNDPFVLNIADSEWSFPGGNLKENEELNKEILDALKDALDDLEIIDVERKPEILVKNLKQGKEFFSNLRDANNQAVVQALQQKGFYTIAAKDASGQTVPKVVSNKGEVLVGMESGVEYVLRFGDIYRGSEDDENSSGDSRYIYAFARVNESLLIPPALAPLPSSSPQGVKGPEGEKGPITKPGSPPDFTPPTAPPQSTPPPPPNQAKGANKKANKIEKKTDTEQSAEKAKKDAEKEAEIAQIQASNARIQAEYNGKISSARQRAKEINENLAAWYYVISNDVYEKIRLERNSFVKSKDNPVIEMPDEISASHILISYKGADRADSKISRAKQAARTEADRVRGLIVNGGKDFANMAKKHSDGPSGPKGGDLGSFKFEVMAQPFSEAAFNLNIDEVSEVVETGFGFHIIKRTQ
;
A
#
# COMPACT_ATOMS: atom_id res chain seq x y z
N ALA A 1 4.01 -9.80 22.44
CA ALA A 1 3.25 -9.24 21.31
C ALA A 1 2.59 -10.40 20.58
N ASP A 2 1.35 -10.21 20.12
CA ASP A 2 0.60 -11.29 19.42
C ASP A 2 0.72 -11.15 17.91
N TYR A 3 1.82 -10.57 17.43
CA TYR A 3 2.13 -10.48 16.00
C TYR A 3 2.60 -11.85 15.49
N PRO A 4 2.24 -12.28 14.28
CA PRO A 4 2.66 -13.58 13.73
C PRO A 4 4.17 -13.75 13.76
N ALA A 5 4.64 -14.85 14.34
CA ALA A 5 6.04 -15.18 14.37
C ALA A 5 6.44 -15.95 13.08
N ASN A 6 7.60 -15.61 12.54
CA ASN A 6 8.31 -16.39 11.52
C ASN A 6 9.69 -16.75 12.07
N ALA A 7 9.70 -17.65 13.05
CA ALA A 7 10.87 -17.91 13.90
C ALA A 7 11.43 -19.32 13.75
N ASP A 8 10.97 -20.11 12.79
CA ASP A 8 11.36 -21.53 12.66
C ASP A 8 12.88 -21.71 12.48
N ASN A 9 13.51 -20.88 11.67
CA ASN A 9 14.96 -20.92 11.45
C ASN A 9 15.70 -20.43 12.70
N GLN A 10 15.30 -19.28 13.27
CA GLN A 10 15.90 -18.73 14.49
C GLN A 10 15.79 -19.67 15.67
N LEU A 11 14.62 -20.31 15.85
CA LEU A 11 14.42 -21.32 16.91
C LEU A 11 15.33 -22.54 16.71
N LYS A 12 15.50 -22.98 15.47
CA LYS A 12 16.39 -24.09 15.12
C LYS A 12 17.84 -23.72 15.39
N ASP A 13 18.27 -22.53 15.01
CA ASP A 13 19.64 -22.06 15.15
C ASP A 13 19.99 -21.83 16.62
N VAL A 14 19.09 -21.16 17.39
CA VAL A 14 19.27 -20.97 18.84
C VAL A 14 19.27 -22.30 19.60
N SER A 15 18.37 -23.24 19.24
CA SER A 15 18.35 -24.55 19.92
C SER A 15 19.60 -25.36 19.58
N SER A 16 20.05 -25.38 18.31
CA SER A 16 21.28 -26.09 17.89
C SER A 16 22.49 -25.54 18.61
N MET A 17 22.61 -24.20 18.69
CA MET A 17 23.70 -23.53 19.40
C MET A 17 23.79 -23.98 20.87
N LEU A 18 22.66 -24.11 21.57
CA LEU A 18 22.64 -24.50 22.98
C LEU A 18 23.06 -25.95 23.23
N PHE A 19 23.04 -26.82 22.23
CA PHE A 19 23.47 -28.21 22.38
C PHE A 19 24.97 -28.44 22.17
N ASP A 20 25.65 -27.57 21.43
CA ASP A 20 27.05 -27.75 20.99
C ASP A 20 28.05 -26.82 21.71
N LEU A 21 27.71 -26.39 22.92
CA LEU A 21 28.53 -25.49 23.72
C LEU A 21 29.79 -26.18 24.26
N ARG A 22 30.96 -25.69 23.87
CA ARG A 22 32.24 -26.19 24.37
C ARG A 22 32.89 -25.19 25.32
N ILE A 23 32.92 -25.51 26.60
CA ILE A 23 33.63 -24.70 27.60
C ILE A 23 35.15 -24.84 27.40
N ILE A 24 35.83 -23.73 27.21
CA ILE A 24 37.29 -23.66 27.11
C ILE A 24 37.92 -23.56 28.50
N ASP A 25 37.53 -22.53 29.25
CA ASP A 25 37.96 -22.29 30.63
C ASP A 25 37.01 -21.33 31.36
N GLN A 26 37.34 -21.00 32.59
CA GLN A 26 36.64 -20.04 33.41
C GLN A 26 37.37 -18.68 33.30
N ALA A 27 36.63 -17.61 32.96
CA ALA A 27 37.12 -16.27 32.76
C ALA A 27 37.04 -15.37 34.01
N GLY A 28 36.04 -15.60 34.85
CA GLY A 28 35.79 -14.82 36.07
C GLY A 28 34.92 -15.54 37.08
N GLU A 29 34.96 -15.10 38.36
CA GLU A 29 34.21 -15.68 39.48
C GLU A 29 33.30 -14.68 40.18
N GLY A 30 33.54 -13.39 40.00
CA GLY A 30 32.88 -12.31 40.75
C GLY A 30 31.79 -11.59 39.98
N ALA A 31 30.68 -11.26 40.66
CA ALA A 31 29.60 -10.49 40.07
C ALA A 31 30.05 -9.09 39.58
N GLY A 32 31.09 -8.51 40.17
CA GLY A 32 31.63 -7.20 39.75
C GLY A 32 32.35 -7.21 38.40
N GLU A 33 32.63 -8.39 37.85
CA GLU A 33 33.33 -8.54 36.57
C GLU A 33 32.33 -8.70 35.38
N HIS A 34 31.04 -8.89 35.66
CA HIS A 34 30.05 -9.19 34.65
C HIS A 34 29.94 -8.13 33.56
N ALA A 35 30.03 -6.85 33.91
CA ALA A 35 30.01 -5.76 32.93
C ALA A 35 31.18 -5.83 31.96
N ASN A 36 32.40 -6.20 32.45
CA ASN A 36 33.61 -6.27 31.64
C ASN A 36 33.56 -7.41 30.61
N PHE A 37 32.77 -8.43 30.87
CA PHE A 37 32.58 -9.58 29.99
C PHE A 37 31.30 -9.47 29.14
N GLY A 38 30.57 -8.36 29.27
CA GLY A 38 29.28 -8.19 28.56
C GLY A 38 28.21 -9.19 29.01
N VAL A 39 28.23 -9.68 30.26
CA VAL A 39 27.30 -10.71 30.75
C VAL A 39 26.37 -10.23 31.86
N LEU A 40 26.13 -8.92 31.97
CA LEU A 40 25.06 -8.40 32.82
C LEU A 40 23.71 -8.91 32.36
N SER A 41 22.83 -9.20 33.31
CA SER A 41 21.49 -9.69 32.97
C SER A 41 20.60 -8.54 32.51
N PRO A 42 20.00 -8.60 31.29
CA PRO A 42 19.12 -7.52 30.79
C PRO A 42 17.88 -7.31 31.67
N SER A 43 17.48 -8.31 32.48
CA SER A 43 16.35 -8.19 33.40
C SER A 43 16.67 -7.46 34.71
N LYS A 44 17.95 -7.16 34.98
CA LYS A 44 18.42 -6.52 36.24
C LYS A 44 19.24 -5.26 35.99
N ALA A 45 19.77 -5.07 34.78
CA ALA A 45 20.56 -3.93 34.39
C ALA A 45 19.65 -2.75 34.00
N ASP A 46 20.10 -1.53 34.28
CA ASP A 46 19.47 -0.34 33.73
C ASP A 46 19.78 -0.26 32.23
N ALA A 47 18.85 0.20 31.40
CA ALA A 47 19.03 0.27 29.94
C ALA A 47 20.24 1.12 29.51
N THR A 48 20.76 1.95 30.41
CA THR A 48 21.96 2.81 30.20
C THR A 48 23.28 2.14 30.59
N GLU A 49 23.25 0.92 31.18
CA GLU A 49 24.48 0.22 31.59
C GLU A 49 25.16 -0.44 30.37
N SER A 50 26.47 -0.29 30.28
CA SER A 50 27.30 -1.02 29.33
C SER A 50 27.58 -2.45 29.82
N GLY A 51 27.79 -3.37 28.90
CA GLY A 51 28.14 -4.76 29.24
C GLY A 51 26.93 -5.64 29.52
N ILE A 52 25.74 -5.30 28.98
CA ILE A 52 24.54 -6.13 29.05
C ILE A 52 24.65 -7.26 28.03
N GLY A 53 24.43 -8.51 28.50
CA GLY A 53 24.48 -9.69 27.67
C GLY A 53 23.11 -10.08 27.08
N ARG A 54 23.13 -10.95 26.09
CA ARG A 54 21.91 -11.54 25.49
C ARG A 54 21.43 -12.69 26.34
N LEU A 55 20.25 -12.57 26.94
CA LEU A 55 19.63 -13.60 27.78
C LEU A 55 18.76 -14.53 26.94
N ILE A 56 19.08 -15.81 26.96
CA ILE A 56 18.31 -16.86 26.29
C ILE A 56 17.65 -17.74 27.33
N HIS A 57 16.35 -17.95 27.19
CA HIS A 57 15.57 -18.92 27.96
C HIS A 57 14.96 -19.96 27.01
N LEU A 58 15.41 -21.21 27.10
CA LEU A 58 14.75 -22.32 26.42
C LEU A 58 13.68 -22.89 27.35
N LYS A 59 12.41 -22.87 26.93
CA LYS A 59 11.27 -23.35 27.69
C LYS A 59 10.57 -24.48 26.94
N ASN A 60 9.99 -25.43 27.68
CA ASN A 60 9.12 -26.44 27.08
C ASN A 60 7.70 -25.88 26.85
N SER A 61 6.83 -26.69 26.24
CA SER A 61 5.43 -26.33 25.96
C SER A 61 4.59 -26.03 27.23
N SER A 62 4.99 -26.47 28.41
CA SER A 62 4.35 -26.12 29.67
C SER A 62 4.89 -24.83 30.32
N GLY A 63 5.84 -24.14 29.62
CA GLY A 63 6.47 -22.91 30.14
C GLY A 63 7.62 -23.14 31.12
N SER A 64 7.97 -24.39 31.43
CA SER A 64 9.08 -24.71 32.32
C SER A 64 10.41 -24.46 31.65
N ASN A 65 11.34 -23.81 32.38
CA ASN A 65 12.65 -23.48 31.89
C ASN A 65 13.54 -24.74 31.78
N LEU A 66 14.03 -25.02 30.58
CA LEU A 66 14.93 -26.16 30.30
C LEU A 66 16.39 -25.73 30.37
N ALA A 67 16.71 -24.54 29.88
CA ALA A 67 18.05 -23.97 29.93
C ALA A 67 17.96 -22.43 29.95
N SER A 68 18.97 -21.80 30.56
CA SER A 68 19.13 -20.35 30.54
C SER A 68 20.59 -19.98 30.47
N LEU A 69 20.93 -19.10 29.55
CA LEU A 69 22.29 -18.60 29.35
C LEU A 69 22.27 -17.10 29.08
N ILE A 70 23.29 -16.40 29.53
CA ILE A 70 23.62 -15.05 29.12
C ILE A 70 24.89 -15.13 28.25
N ILE A 71 24.79 -14.71 27.00
CA ILE A 71 25.92 -14.63 26.06
C ILE A 71 26.37 -13.17 26.04
N GLY A 72 27.64 -12.94 26.35
CA GLY A 72 28.29 -11.65 26.38
C GLY A 72 29.05 -11.33 25.11
N GLU A 73 30.18 -10.64 25.29
CA GLU A 73 31.05 -10.22 24.20
C GLU A 73 31.88 -11.39 23.64
N GLU A 74 32.29 -11.26 22.38
CA GLU A 74 33.23 -12.18 21.75
C GLU A 74 34.62 -11.97 22.36
N VAL A 75 35.35 -13.04 22.59
CA VAL A 75 36.68 -12.97 23.19
C VAL A 75 37.69 -12.51 22.16
N ASP A 76 38.41 -11.44 22.44
CA ASP A 76 39.42 -10.87 21.55
C ASP A 76 40.44 -11.94 21.11
N GLY A 77 40.63 -12.06 19.79
CA GLY A 77 41.57 -12.98 19.19
C GLY A 77 41.15 -14.44 19.14
N LEU A 78 39.95 -14.78 19.63
CA LEU A 78 39.39 -16.14 19.57
C LEU A 78 38.04 -16.13 18.87
N PRO A 79 38.00 -16.32 17.55
CA PRO A 79 36.75 -16.28 16.80
C PRO A 79 35.75 -17.35 17.30
N ASN A 80 34.45 -17.02 17.28
CA ASN A 80 33.34 -17.85 17.77
C ASN A 80 33.45 -18.24 19.26
N THR A 81 34.28 -17.54 20.04
CA THR A 81 34.43 -17.73 21.49
C THR A 81 33.82 -16.55 22.20
N TYR A 82 32.87 -16.81 23.11
CA TYR A 82 32.11 -15.78 23.81
C TYR A 82 32.24 -15.97 25.33
N TYR A 83 32.10 -14.87 26.06
CA TYR A 83 31.88 -14.94 27.48
C TYR A 83 30.43 -15.37 27.75
N VAL A 84 30.24 -16.42 28.54
CA VAL A 84 28.94 -17.02 28.80
C VAL A 84 28.76 -17.22 30.31
N ARG A 85 27.57 -16.90 30.81
CA ARG A 85 27.20 -17.06 32.21
C ARG A 85 25.80 -17.65 32.35
N LYS A 86 25.58 -18.52 33.34
CA LYS A 86 24.23 -18.89 33.77
C LYS A 86 23.64 -17.77 34.63
N PRO A 87 22.36 -17.36 34.42
CA PRO A 87 21.76 -16.22 35.15
C PRO A 87 21.84 -16.32 36.66
N GLU A 88 21.82 -17.54 37.20
CA GLU A 88 21.82 -17.86 38.63
C GLU A 88 23.25 -17.96 39.23
N GLN A 89 24.29 -17.87 38.42
CA GLN A 89 25.70 -18.07 38.82
C GLN A 89 26.54 -16.82 38.57
N ASN A 90 27.58 -16.63 39.36
CA ASN A 90 28.52 -15.53 39.17
C ASN A 90 29.69 -15.92 38.24
N ALA A 91 29.97 -17.21 38.12
CA ALA A 91 31.08 -17.68 37.30
C ALA A 91 30.81 -17.40 35.80
N VAL A 92 31.81 -16.82 35.15
CA VAL A 92 31.84 -16.52 33.71
C VAL A 92 32.79 -17.48 33.04
N TYR A 93 32.39 -18.04 31.91
CA TYR A 93 33.19 -19.00 31.16
C TYR A 93 33.48 -18.47 29.75
N ARG A 94 34.64 -18.82 29.18
CA ARG A 94 34.87 -18.71 27.76
C ARG A 94 34.35 -19.97 27.09
N VAL A 95 33.46 -19.78 26.15
CA VAL A 95 32.72 -20.89 25.51
C VAL A 95 32.78 -20.72 24.01
N GLU A 96 33.12 -21.77 23.29
CA GLU A 96 32.97 -21.83 21.85
C GLU A 96 31.49 -21.97 21.53
N VAL A 97 30.93 -20.98 20.84
CA VAL A 97 29.50 -20.88 20.51
C VAL A 97 29.34 -20.70 19.02
N SER A 98 28.94 -21.75 18.34
CA SER A 98 28.64 -21.68 16.91
C SER A 98 27.41 -20.77 16.70
N ASN A 99 27.47 -19.88 15.71
CA ASN A 99 26.36 -19.03 15.30
C ASN A 99 25.79 -18.08 16.39
N ALA A 100 26.61 -17.69 17.39
CA ALA A 100 26.16 -16.76 18.44
C ALA A 100 25.71 -15.40 17.89
N ARG A 101 26.20 -15.00 16.70
CA ARG A 101 25.79 -13.77 16.02
C ARG A 101 24.39 -13.83 15.45
N ASP A 102 23.89 -15.05 15.14
CA ASP A 102 22.57 -15.26 14.55
C ASP A 102 21.44 -15.19 15.61
N VAL A 103 21.81 -15.18 16.90
CA VAL A 103 20.87 -14.98 18.00
C VAL A 103 20.57 -13.50 18.15
N SER A 104 19.53 -13.05 17.50
CA SER A 104 19.08 -11.66 17.56
C SER A 104 18.11 -11.42 18.73
N SER A 105 18.19 -10.23 19.33
CA SER A 105 17.19 -9.70 20.25
C SER A 105 16.21 -8.74 19.55
N LYS A 106 16.41 -8.47 18.25
CA LYS A 106 15.57 -7.56 17.49
C LYS A 106 14.23 -8.23 17.17
N PHE A 107 13.14 -7.53 17.42
CA PHE A 107 11.77 -8.00 17.13
C PHE A 107 11.61 -8.47 15.68
N ILE A 108 12.17 -7.71 14.73
CA ILE A 108 12.01 -7.94 13.30
C ILE A 108 12.57 -9.29 12.83
N ASP A 109 13.61 -9.81 13.47
CA ASP A 109 14.23 -11.07 13.08
C ASP A 109 13.43 -12.31 13.49
N TRP A 110 12.33 -12.12 14.26
CA TRP A 110 11.49 -13.19 14.81
C TRP A 110 10.05 -13.21 14.26
N VAL A 111 9.72 -12.29 13.37
CA VAL A 111 8.35 -12.11 12.90
C VAL A 111 8.25 -12.20 11.39
N GLU A 112 7.02 -12.42 10.90
CA GLU A 112 6.73 -12.34 9.48
C GLU A 112 6.88 -10.89 9.01
N GLN A 113 7.79 -10.65 8.08
CA GLN A 113 8.10 -9.31 7.56
C GLN A 113 7.26 -8.95 6.35
N ASP A 114 6.98 -9.93 5.46
CA ASP A 114 6.05 -9.76 4.35
C ASP A 114 4.61 -9.84 4.86
N PHE A 115 4.06 -8.69 5.24
CA PHE A 115 2.72 -8.63 5.82
C PHE A 115 1.59 -8.58 4.79
N LEU A 116 1.89 -8.27 3.52
CA LEU A 116 0.88 -8.22 2.46
C LEU A 116 0.63 -9.60 1.83
N ASP A 117 1.62 -10.48 1.82
CA ASP A 117 1.58 -11.76 1.09
C ASP A 117 1.06 -11.55 -0.34
N LEU A 118 1.65 -10.56 -1.02
CA LEU A 118 1.20 -10.07 -2.31
C LEU A 118 2.04 -10.70 -3.43
N ASP A 119 1.40 -11.29 -4.43
CA ASP A 119 2.09 -11.79 -5.63
C ASP A 119 2.02 -10.72 -6.74
N LYS A 120 3.15 -10.06 -7.02
CA LYS A 120 3.24 -8.98 -8.04
C LYS A 120 2.77 -9.39 -9.43
N ARG A 121 2.84 -10.70 -9.77
CA ARG A 121 2.38 -11.23 -11.07
C ARG A 121 0.86 -11.17 -11.23
N LYS A 122 0.13 -11.10 -10.11
CA LYS A 122 -1.35 -11.05 -10.06
C LYS A 122 -1.89 -9.64 -9.93
N ILE A 123 -1.03 -8.62 -9.89
CA ILE A 123 -1.47 -7.22 -9.89
C ILE A 123 -2.05 -6.90 -11.26
N LYS A 124 -3.26 -6.33 -11.28
CA LYS A 124 -3.96 -5.86 -12.49
C LYS A 124 -4.06 -4.35 -12.59
N GLN A 125 -4.07 -3.69 -11.43
CA GLN A 125 -4.21 -2.23 -11.37
C GLN A 125 -3.49 -1.68 -10.16
N ILE A 126 -2.82 -0.55 -10.32
CA ILE A 126 -2.31 0.26 -9.21
C ILE A 126 -2.91 1.64 -9.35
N THR A 127 -3.53 2.15 -8.29
CA THR A 127 -4.05 3.51 -8.24
C THR A 127 -3.25 4.31 -7.23
N LEU A 128 -2.64 5.39 -7.67
CA LEU A 128 -1.90 6.34 -6.85
C LEU A 128 -2.81 7.54 -6.58
N ASP A 129 -3.32 7.68 -5.36
CA ASP A 129 -4.18 8.80 -4.95
C ASP A 129 -3.40 9.73 -4.01
N ASN A 130 -2.68 10.67 -4.61
CA ASN A 130 -1.86 11.65 -3.91
C ASN A 130 -2.73 12.83 -3.44
N TYR A 131 -3.01 12.89 -2.15
CA TYR A 131 -3.77 13.96 -1.53
C TYR A 131 -3.20 14.36 -0.17
N ASP A 132 -3.55 15.56 0.28
CA ASP A 132 -3.32 16.05 1.63
C ASP A 132 -4.65 16.24 2.35
N VAL A 133 -4.65 16.20 3.69
CA VAL A 133 -5.85 16.43 4.51
C VAL A 133 -5.92 17.89 4.95
N ASN A 134 -6.97 18.59 4.56
CA ASN A 134 -7.31 19.90 5.11
C ASN A 134 -8.16 19.75 6.39
N LEU A 135 -7.50 19.79 7.54
CA LEU A 135 -8.16 19.61 8.84
C LEU A 135 -9.20 20.70 9.14
N ALA A 136 -8.96 21.94 8.68
CA ALA A 136 -9.88 23.05 8.92
C ALA A 136 -11.21 22.87 8.18
N GLN A 137 -11.20 22.23 7.04
CA GLN A 137 -12.38 21.97 6.21
C GLN A 137 -12.92 20.53 6.36
N GLY A 138 -12.18 19.64 7.03
CA GLY A 138 -12.52 18.22 7.15
C GLY A 138 -12.61 17.49 5.80
N LYS A 139 -11.74 17.88 4.85
CA LYS A 139 -11.73 17.37 3.47
C LYS A 139 -10.31 17.01 3.04
N ILE A 140 -10.24 16.17 2.01
CA ILE A 140 -8.99 15.94 1.28
C ILE A 140 -8.85 16.97 0.15
N ASN A 141 -7.62 17.42 -0.06
CA ASN A 141 -7.23 18.28 -1.19
C ASN A 141 -6.39 17.42 -2.14
N ARG A 142 -6.76 17.41 -3.40
CA ARG A 142 -5.99 16.80 -4.48
C ARG A 142 -5.50 17.87 -5.46
N THR A 143 -4.26 17.76 -5.86
CA THR A 143 -3.72 18.56 -6.98
C THR A 143 -4.08 17.94 -8.32
N ASN A 144 -4.14 16.61 -8.36
CA ASN A 144 -4.47 15.82 -9.55
C ASN A 144 -5.54 14.78 -9.19
N ASP A 145 -6.27 14.29 -10.20
CA ASP A 145 -7.08 13.09 -10.05
C ASP A 145 -6.18 11.88 -9.78
N PRO A 146 -6.70 10.81 -9.13
CA PRO A 146 -5.94 9.60 -8.90
C PRO A 146 -5.38 9.01 -10.20
N PHE A 147 -4.11 8.61 -10.18
CA PHE A 147 -3.46 7.98 -11.33
C PHE A 147 -3.79 6.49 -11.35
N VAL A 148 -4.59 6.06 -12.31
CA VAL A 148 -4.99 4.66 -12.47
C VAL A 148 -4.10 4.00 -13.51
N LEU A 149 -3.22 3.11 -13.08
CA LEU A 149 -2.28 2.36 -13.90
C LEU A 149 -2.74 0.92 -14.02
N ASN A 150 -2.98 0.43 -15.24
CA ASN A 150 -3.41 -0.95 -15.48
C ASN A 150 -2.25 -1.79 -16.01
N ILE A 151 -2.27 -3.07 -15.68
CA ILE A 151 -1.30 -4.07 -16.11
C ILE A 151 -2.04 -5.20 -16.82
N ALA A 152 -1.72 -5.43 -18.07
CA ALA A 152 -2.20 -6.56 -18.85
C ALA A 152 -1.05 -7.15 -19.67
N ASP A 153 -0.86 -8.47 -19.59
CA ASP A 153 0.19 -9.19 -20.31
C ASP A 153 1.60 -8.59 -20.10
N SER A 154 1.88 -8.13 -18.87
CA SER A 154 3.10 -7.41 -18.45
C SER A 154 3.31 -6.05 -19.12
N GLU A 155 2.30 -5.50 -19.78
CA GLU A 155 2.33 -4.15 -20.33
C GLU A 155 1.52 -3.19 -19.48
N TRP A 156 2.13 -2.00 -19.25
CA TRP A 156 1.51 -0.92 -18.52
C TRP A 156 0.66 -0.05 -19.43
N SER A 157 -0.49 0.39 -18.90
CA SER A 157 -1.34 1.38 -19.54
C SER A 157 -1.86 2.40 -18.54
N PHE A 158 -2.09 3.63 -19.02
CA PHE A 158 -2.55 4.74 -18.19
C PHE A 158 -3.82 5.34 -18.82
N PRO A 159 -4.98 4.62 -18.72
CA PRO A 159 -6.23 5.08 -19.28
C PRO A 159 -6.68 6.37 -18.56
N GLY A 160 -7.01 7.39 -19.36
CA GLY A 160 -7.39 8.72 -18.81
C GLY A 160 -6.23 9.62 -18.39
N GLY A 161 -4.98 9.15 -18.48
CA GLY A 161 -3.79 9.93 -18.13
C GLY A 161 -3.39 11.03 -19.13
N ASN A 162 -4.09 11.13 -20.25
CA ASN A 162 -3.87 12.15 -21.29
C ASN A 162 -2.38 12.36 -21.63
N LEU A 163 -1.68 11.24 -21.95
CA LEU A 163 -0.30 11.32 -22.42
C LEU A 163 -0.26 12.17 -23.70
N LYS A 164 0.66 13.13 -23.74
CA LYS A 164 0.93 13.91 -24.96
C LYS A 164 1.58 12.99 -26.02
N GLU A 165 1.58 13.42 -27.28
CA GLU A 165 2.17 12.62 -28.37
C GLU A 165 3.65 12.29 -28.14
N ASN A 166 4.37 13.20 -27.48
CA ASN A 166 5.78 13.04 -27.10
C ASN A 166 5.99 12.45 -25.70
N GLU A 167 4.96 12.00 -25.02
CA GLU A 167 5.07 11.36 -23.69
C GLU A 167 4.87 9.84 -23.78
N GLU A 168 5.54 9.11 -22.92
CA GLU A 168 5.37 7.67 -22.73
C GLU A 168 5.51 7.30 -21.23
N LEU A 169 5.06 6.10 -20.89
CA LEU A 169 5.26 5.56 -19.55
C LEU A 169 6.73 5.13 -19.37
N ASN A 170 7.28 5.46 -18.21
CA ASN A 170 8.58 4.95 -17.78
C ASN A 170 8.38 3.56 -17.16
N LYS A 171 8.52 2.52 -18.00
CA LYS A 171 8.29 1.14 -17.59
C LYS A 171 9.21 0.70 -16.45
N GLU A 172 10.45 1.14 -16.43
CA GLU A 172 11.44 0.81 -15.40
C GLU A 172 10.97 1.27 -14.02
N ILE A 173 10.51 2.52 -13.89
CA ILE A 173 9.97 3.06 -12.64
C ILE A 173 8.69 2.34 -12.21
N LEU A 174 7.81 2.00 -13.17
CA LEU A 174 6.58 1.28 -12.87
C LEU A 174 6.83 -0.19 -12.49
N ASP A 175 7.82 -0.84 -13.07
CA ASP A 175 8.24 -2.19 -12.66
C ASP A 175 8.89 -2.14 -11.27
N ALA A 176 9.71 -1.12 -10.97
CA ALA A 176 10.27 -0.89 -9.63
C ALA A 176 9.19 -0.61 -8.57
N LEU A 177 8.12 0.12 -8.92
CA LEU A 177 6.95 0.29 -8.05
C LEU A 177 6.30 -1.06 -7.72
N LYS A 178 6.12 -1.91 -8.72
CA LYS A 178 5.53 -3.24 -8.54
C LYS A 178 6.41 -4.15 -7.69
N ASP A 179 7.72 -4.09 -7.89
CA ASP A 179 8.70 -4.83 -7.08
C ASP A 179 8.68 -4.32 -5.63
N ALA A 180 8.66 -3.00 -5.41
CA ALA A 180 8.60 -2.42 -4.07
C ALA A 180 7.31 -2.76 -3.30
N LEU A 181 6.21 -3.06 -3.99
CA LEU A 181 4.97 -3.53 -3.38
C LEU A 181 5.03 -5.02 -2.98
N ASP A 182 5.72 -5.85 -3.76
CA ASP A 182 5.96 -7.26 -3.49
C ASP A 182 6.98 -7.45 -2.36
N ASP A 183 8.04 -6.63 -2.37
CA ASP A 183 9.13 -6.64 -1.40
C ASP A 183 8.85 -5.73 -0.18
N LEU A 184 7.59 -5.37 0.08
CA LEU A 184 7.22 -4.46 1.16
C LEU A 184 7.31 -5.14 2.52
N GLU A 185 8.42 -4.92 3.21
CA GLU A 185 8.71 -5.46 4.53
C GLU A 185 8.47 -4.45 5.64
N ILE A 186 8.04 -4.96 6.80
CA ILE A 186 7.88 -4.15 8.01
C ILE A 186 9.21 -3.99 8.74
N ILE A 187 9.33 -2.88 9.47
CA ILE A 187 10.41 -2.61 10.42
C ILE A 187 9.90 -2.76 11.86
N ASP A 188 8.65 -2.34 12.09
CA ASP A 188 8.00 -2.41 13.40
C ASP A 188 6.47 -2.46 13.23
N VAL A 189 5.74 -2.75 14.30
CA VAL A 189 4.29 -2.78 14.33
C VAL A 189 3.73 -2.19 15.63
N GLU A 190 2.60 -1.50 15.54
CA GLU A 190 1.83 -1.05 16.69
C GLU A 190 0.38 -1.52 16.61
N ARG A 191 -0.21 -1.89 17.75
CA ARG A 191 -1.60 -2.37 17.77
C ARG A 191 -2.60 -1.26 17.49
N LYS A 192 -3.55 -1.53 16.58
CA LYS A 192 -4.71 -0.65 16.35
C LYS A 192 -5.74 -0.80 17.49
N PRO A 193 -6.47 0.27 17.83
CA PRO A 193 -7.63 0.18 18.72
C PRO A 193 -8.68 -0.81 18.21
N GLU A 194 -9.26 -1.61 19.10
CA GLU A 194 -10.19 -2.70 18.74
C GLU A 194 -11.41 -2.24 17.93
N ILE A 195 -11.86 -1.00 18.14
CA ILE A 195 -12.97 -0.43 17.39
C ILE A 195 -12.66 -0.32 15.89
N LEU A 196 -11.40 -0.06 15.52
CA LEU A 196 -10.95 -0.06 14.13
C LEU A 196 -10.78 -1.49 13.62
N VAL A 197 -10.15 -2.35 14.41
CA VAL A 197 -9.89 -3.75 14.05
C VAL A 197 -11.18 -4.48 13.67
N LYS A 198 -12.23 -4.35 14.48
CA LYS A 198 -13.52 -5.01 14.25
C LYS A 198 -14.17 -4.65 12.90
N ASN A 199 -14.07 -3.40 12.49
CA ASN A 199 -14.63 -2.95 11.22
C ASN A 199 -13.73 -3.36 10.03
N LEU A 200 -12.40 -3.23 10.19
CA LEU A 200 -11.44 -3.60 9.15
C LEU A 200 -11.45 -5.09 8.83
N LYS A 201 -11.60 -5.96 9.81
CA LYS A 201 -11.80 -7.41 9.58
C LYS A 201 -12.99 -7.73 8.67
N GLN A 202 -13.98 -6.83 8.61
CA GLN A 202 -15.12 -6.92 7.71
C GLN A 202 -14.90 -6.20 6.36
N GLY A 203 -13.70 -5.68 6.10
CA GLY A 203 -13.40 -4.89 4.90
C GLY A 203 -14.11 -3.54 4.84
N LYS A 204 -14.56 -3.01 5.98
CA LYS A 204 -15.29 -1.74 6.05
C LYS A 204 -14.35 -0.57 6.24
N GLU A 205 -14.42 0.40 5.34
CA GLU A 205 -13.68 1.67 5.43
C GLU A 205 -14.38 2.72 6.30
N PHE A 206 -15.68 2.55 6.56
CA PHE A 206 -16.52 3.53 7.22
C PHE A 206 -16.81 3.11 8.66
N PHE A 207 -16.79 4.06 9.58
CA PHE A 207 -16.83 3.82 11.02
C PHE A 207 -17.95 4.65 11.67
N SER A 208 -19.17 4.13 11.69
CA SER A 208 -20.35 4.83 12.22
C SER A 208 -20.19 5.31 13.68
N ASN A 209 -19.36 4.61 14.44
CA ASN A 209 -19.17 4.85 15.87
C ASN A 209 -17.94 5.74 16.23
N LEU A 210 -17.11 6.18 15.27
CA LEU A 210 -15.97 7.09 15.57
C LEU A 210 -16.39 8.49 16.01
N ARG A 211 -17.65 8.89 15.79
CA ARG A 211 -18.17 10.20 16.23
C ARG A 211 -18.59 10.24 17.69
N ASP A 212 -18.70 9.11 18.36
CA ASP A 212 -19.10 9.05 19.75
C ASP A 212 -18.01 9.68 20.64
N ALA A 213 -18.43 10.40 21.68
CA ALA A 213 -17.52 11.06 22.62
C ALA A 213 -16.51 10.09 23.26
N ASN A 214 -16.91 8.82 23.44
CA ASN A 214 -16.05 7.77 23.99
C ASN A 214 -14.90 7.35 23.07
N ASN A 215 -14.89 7.78 21.81
CA ASN A 215 -13.89 7.40 20.82
C ASN A 215 -12.91 8.53 20.47
N GLN A 216 -12.92 9.63 21.20
CA GLN A 216 -11.99 10.77 20.97
C GLN A 216 -10.52 10.33 21.13
N ALA A 217 -10.22 9.46 22.09
CA ALA A 217 -8.86 8.93 22.27
C ALA A 217 -8.38 8.15 21.03
N VAL A 218 -9.29 7.42 20.37
CA VAL A 218 -8.98 6.69 19.12
C VAL A 218 -8.67 7.67 17.98
N VAL A 219 -9.44 8.74 17.87
CA VAL A 219 -9.23 9.78 16.87
C VAL A 219 -7.89 10.50 17.10
N GLN A 220 -7.53 10.80 18.35
CA GLN A 220 -6.23 11.37 18.69
C GLN A 220 -5.08 10.42 18.35
N ALA A 221 -5.20 9.12 18.69
CA ALA A 221 -4.21 8.11 18.36
C ALA A 221 -3.99 7.96 16.85
N LEU A 222 -5.05 8.07 16.05
CA LEU A 222 -4.96 8.12 14.60
C LEU A 222 -4.19 9.36 14.13
N GLN A 223 -4.55 10.53 14.66
CA GLN A 223 -3.94 11.81 14.28
C GLN A 223 -2.43 11.87 14.57
N GLN A 224 -2.00 11.31 15.70
CA GLN A 224 -0.58 11.22 16.07
C GLN A 224 0.25 10.40 15.07
N LYS A 225 -0.39 9.54 14.29
CA LYS A 225 0.25 8.71 13.27
C LYS A 225 0.02 9.22 11.84
N GLY A 226 -0.58 10.40 11.68
CA GLY A 226 -0.88 11.01 10.38
C GLY A 226 -2.14 10.45 9.70
N PHE A 227 -3.04 9.84 10.47
CA PHE A 227 -4.34 9.37 10.00
C PHE A 227 -5.46 10.24 10.57
N TYR A 228 -6.42 10.61 9.73
CA TYR A 228 -7.47 11.54 10.07
C TYR A 228 -8.84 10.98 9.71
N THR A 229 -9.87 11.48 10.36
CA THR A 229 -11.26 11.14 10.02
C THR A 229 -11.92 12.29 9.27
N ILE A 230 -12.48 11.97 8.11
CA ILE A 230 -13.29 12.91 7.32
C ILE A 230 -14.72 12.40 7.20
N ALA A 231 -15.65 13.29 6.92
CA ALA A 231 -17.02 12.94 6.57
C ALA A 231 -17.07 12.50 5.09
N ALA A 232 -17.46 11.26 4.84
CA ALA A 232 -17.62 10.72 3.49
C ALA A 232 -18.93 9.97 3.35
N LYS A 233 -19.42 9.80 2.13
CA LYS A 233 -20.64 9.02 1.87
C LYS A 233 -20.28 7.54 1.71
N ASP A 234 -21.01 6.67 2.41
CA ASP A 234 -20.92 5.23 2.20
C ASP A 234 -21.73 4.79 0.95
N ALA A 235 -21.76 3.48 0.69
CA ALA A 235 -22.49 2.90 -0.45
C ALA A 235 -24.01 3.16 -0.40
N SER A 236 -24.56 3.44 0.79
CA SER A 236 -25.99 3.80 0.97
C SER A 236 -26.27 5.31 0.81
N GLY A 237 -25.21 6.12 0.58
CA GLY A 237 -25.27 7.57 0.52
C GLY A 237 -25.30 8.27 1.89
N GLN A 238 -25.19 7.51 2.99
CA GLN A 238 -25.14 8.06 4.33
C GLN A 238 -23.77 8.66 4.61
N THR A 239 -23.75 9.85 5.23
CA THR A 239 -22.50 10.49 5.64
C THR A 239 -21.95 9.86 6.91
N VAL A 240 -20.84 9.19 6.82
CA VAL A 240 -20.15 8.48 7.91
C VAL A 240 -18.67 8.85 7.95
N PRO A 241 -17.99 8.72 9.11
CA PRO A 241 -16.54 8.91 9.19
C PRO A 241 -15.79 7.88 8.35
N LYS A 242 -14.85 8.35 7.54
CA LYS A 242 -13.85 7.55 6.84
C LYS A 242 -12.46 7.93 7.36
N VAL A 243 -11.59 6.95 7.61
CA VAL A 243 -10.18 7.22 7.93
C VAL A 243 -9.44 7.50 6.63
N VAL A 244 -8.64 8.56 6.62
CA VAL A 244 -7.75 8.95 5.51
C VAL A 244 -6.36 9.24 6.06
N SER A 245 -5.37 9.35 5.22
CA SER A 245 -4.00 9.71 5.62
C SER A 245 -3.63 11.10 5.14
N ASN A 246 -2.56 11.68 5.69
CA ASN A 246 -2.05 12.99 5.24
C ASN A 246 -1.06 12.88 4.07
N LYS A 247 -0.75 11.67 3.61
CA LYS A 247 0.21 11.41 2.53
C LYS A 247 -0.39 10.61 1.37
N GLY A 248 -1.71 10.59 1.28
CA GLY A 248 -2.41 9.88 0.22
C GLY A 248 -2.52 8.37 0.47
N GLU A 249 -2.98 7.66 -0.55
CA GLU A 249 -3.15 6.21 -0.50
C GLU A 249 -2.76 5.56 -1.84
N VAL A 250 -2.34 4.30 -1.76
CA VAL A 250 -2.11 3.45 -2.93
C VAL A 250 -3.07 2.28 -2.86
N LEU A 251 -3.77 2.04 -3.95
CA LEU A 251 -4.69 0.91 -4.11
C LEU A 251 -4.04 -0.11 -5.04
N VAL A 252 -3.92 -1.35 -4.59
CA VAL A 252 -3.34 -2.44 -5.38
C VAL A 252 -4.41 -3.46 -5.70
N GLY A 253 -4.90 -3.42 -6.93
CA GLY A 253 -5.96 -4.29 -7.43
C GLY A 253 -5.41 -5.59 -8.01
N MET A 254 -5.88 -6.72 -7.47
CA MET A 254 -5.47 -8.06 -7.85
C MET A 254 -6.43 -8.68 -8.86
N GLU A 255 -5.95 -9.62 -9.67
CA GLU A 255 -6.78 -10.38 -10.63
C GLU A 255 -7.94 -11.14 -9.98
N SER A 256 -7.82 -11.43 -8.68
CA SER A 256 -8.86 -12.07 -7.88
C SER A 256 -10.05 -11.16 -7.55
N GLY A 257 -9.99 -9.86 -7.85
CA GLY A 257 -10.97 -8.86 -7.41
C GLY A 257 -10.75 -8.34 -6.00
N VAL A 258 -9.68 -8.76 -5.33
CA VAL A 258 -9.22 -8.16 -4.06
C VAL A 258 -8.43 -6.89 -4.36
N GLU A 259 -8.65 -5.86 -3.57
CA GLU A 259 -7.90 -4.61 -3.63
C GLU A 259 -7.31 -4.31 -2.25
N TYR A 260 -5.97 -4.21 -2.19
CA TYR A 260 -5.28 -3.72 -1.00
C TYR A 260 -5.34 -2.19 -0.98
N VAL A 261 -5.60 -1.63 0.20
CA VAL A 261 -5.63 -0.19 0.45
C VAL A 261 -4.50 0.13 1.41
N LEU A 262 -3.51 0.88 0.93
CA LEU A 262 -2.31 1.26 1.67
C LEU A 262 -2.35 2.78 1.89
N ARG A 263 -2.47 3.23 3.14
CA ARG A 263 -2.49 4.64 3.54
C ARG A 263 -1.22 4.97 4.30
N PHE A 264 -0.52 6.02 3.89
CA PHE A 264 0.77 6.41 4.46
C PHE A 264 0.59 7.54 5.48
N GLY A 265 1.03 7.29 6.69
CA GLY A 265 0.97 8.23 7.80
C GLY A 265 2.21 9.10 7.94
N ASP A 266 2.44 9.61 9.14
CA ASP A 266 3.62 10.42 9.50
C ASP A 266 4.86 9.56 9.72
N ILE A 267 5.99 10.24 9.86
CA ILE A 267 7.27 9.61 10.20
C ILE A 267 7.14 8.96 11.58
N TYR A 268 7.54 7.69 11.63
CA TYR A 268 7.71 6.94 12.86
C TYR A 268 9.01 7.35 13.52
N ARG A 269 8.93 7.81 14.73
CA ARG A 269 10.09 8.06 15.58
C ARG A 269 10.14 6.92 16.58
N GLY A 270 10.98 5.93 16.29
CA GLY A 270 11.20 4.76 17.16
C GLY A 270 11.44 5.12 18.62
N SER A 271 11.45 4.14 19.51
CA SER A 271 11.98 4.32 20.86
C SER A 271 13.42 4.82 20.77
N GLU A 272 13.82 5.75 21.63
CA GLU A 272 15.14 6.39 21.67
C GLU A 272 16.33 5.39 21.73
N ASP A 273 16.05 4.10 21.86
CA ASP A 273 17.02 3.01 21.99
C ASP A 273 17.44 2.37 20.65
N ASP A 274 16.86 2.75 19.50
CA ASP A 274 17.24 2.20 18.19
C ASP A 274 18.32 3.06 17.50
N GLU A 275 19.56 2.98 18.01
CA GLU A 275 20.75 3.61 17.39
C GLU A 275 21.05 3.11 15.95
N ASN A 276 20.33 2.11 15.45
CA ASN A 276 20.52 1.51 14.13
C ASN A 276 19.45 1.86 13.08
N SER A 277 18.46 2.70 13.36
CA SER A 277 17.56 3.20 12.33
C SER A 277 18.23 4.33 11.55
N SER A 278 19.09 3.98 10.61
CA SER A 278 19.82 4.94 9.76
C SER A 278 18.95 5.62 8.70
N GLY A 279 17.63 5.56 8.83
CA GLY A 279 16.69 6.19 7.90
C GLY A 279 15.36 6.53 8.55
N ASP A 280 14.67 7.53 8.01
CA ASP A 280 13.30 7.83 8.40
C ASP A 280 12.40 6.62 8.10
N SER A 281 11.53 6.27 9.04
CA SER A 281 10.52 5.22 8.91
C SER A 281 9.14 5.83 8.94
N ARG A 282 8.12 5.14 8.42
CA ARG A 282 6.78 5.70 8.26
C ARG A 282 5.69 4.71 8.65
N TYR A 283 4.63 5.24 9.27
CA TYR A 283 3.43 4.47 9.53
C TYR A 283 2.69 4.14 8.24
N ILE A 284 2.18 2.92 8.15
CA ILE A 284 1.25 2.49 7.11
C ILE A 284 0.01 1.85 7.73
N TYR A 285 -1.15 2.20 7.18
CA TYR A 285 -2.44 1.65 7.54
C TYR A 285 -2.95 0.83 6.36
N ALA A 286 -2.92 -0.50 6.49
CA ALA A 286 -3.27 -1.44 5.44
C ALA A 286 -4.55 -2.21 5.77
N PHE A 287 -5.35 -2.50 4.74
CA PHE A 287 -6.47 -3.44 4.77
C PHE A 287 -6.83 -3.87 3.34
N ALA A 288 -7.65 -4.92 3.20
CA ALA A 288 -8.14 -5.41 1.91
C ALA A 288 -9.66 -5.22 1.80
N ARG A 289 -10.13 -4.96 0.57
CA ARG A 289 -11.54 -4.91 0.22
C ARG A 289 -11.80 -5.60 -1.12
N VAL A 290 -13.06 -5.78 -1.49
CA VAL A 290 -13.42 -6.26 -2.82
C VAL A 290 -13.63 -5.06 -3.75
N ASN A 291 -13.01 -5.13 -4.93
CA ASN A 291 -13.24 -4.23 -6.04
C ASN A 291 -13.74 -5.03 -7.23
N GLU A 292 -15.06 -5.07 -7.41
CA GLU A 292 -15.71 -5.84 -8.47
C GLU A 292 -15.35 -5.35 -9.88
N SER A 293 -14.86 -4.10 -10.03
CA SER A 293 -14.44 -3.56 -11.33
C SER A 293 -13.18 -4.22 -11.89
N LEU A 294 -12.40 -4.91 -11.04
CA LEU A 294 -11.23 -5.70 -11.44
C LEU A 294 -11.62 -7.04 -12.08
N LEU A 295 -12.84 -7.49 -11.85
CA LEU A 295 -13.37 -8.73 -12.42
C LEU A 295 -14.03 -8.42 -13.76
N ILE A 296 -13.77 -9.26 -14.76
CA ILE A 296 -14.40 -9.12 -16.08
C ILE A 296 -15.89 -9.43 -15.93
N PRO A 297 -16.80 -8.47 -16.21
CA PRO A 297 -18.23 -8.72 -16.15
C PRO A 297 -18.63 -9.83 -17.13
N PRO A 298 -19.64 -10.64 -16.79
CA PRO A 298 -20.07 -11.73 -17.64
C PRO A 298 -20.69 -11.21 -18.95
N ALA A 299 -20.21 -11.70 -20.09
CA ALA A 299 -20.82 -11.47 -21.38
C ALA A 299 -22.03 -12.40 -21.55
N LEU A 300 -23.23 -11.93 -21.20
CA LEU A 300 -24.47 -12.69 -21.33
C LEU A 300 -24.98 -12.63 -22.78
N ALA A 301 -25.38 -13.78 -23.33
CA ALA A 301 -25.98 -13.83 -24.65
C ALA A 301 -27.38 -13.18 -24.63
N PRO A 302 -27.71 -12.33 -25.61
CA PRO A 302 -29.04 -11.73 -25.69
C PRO A 302 -30.11 -12.80 -26.00
N LEU A 303 -31.25 -12.69 -25.33
CA LEU A 303 -32.37 -13.56 -25.64
C LEU A 303 -32.98 -13.16 -26.99
N PRO A 304 -33.37 -14.13 -27.85
CA PRO A 304 -34.09 -13.86 -29.09
C PRO A 304 -35.38 -13.08 -28.81
N SER A 305 -35.54 -11.91 -29.42
CA SER A 305 -36.71 -11.08 -29.22
C SER A 305 -37.95 -11.82 -29.72
N SER A 306 -38.96 -12.01 -28.86
CA SER A 306 -40.31 -12.30 -29.30
C SER A 306 -40.87 -11.04 -29.95
N SER A 307 -40.85 -10.95 -31.28
CA SER A 307 -41.53 -9.85 -31.99
C SER A 307 -43.04 -9.91 -31.74
N PRO A 308 -43.67 -8.89 -31.16
CA PRO A 308 -45.12 -8.76 -31.24
C PRO A 308 -45.48 -8.34 -32.65
N GLN A 309 -46.34 -9.10 -33.31
CA GLN A 309 -46.95 -8.65 -34.54
C GLN A 309 -47.71 -7.32 -34.31
N GLY A 310 -47.36 -6.37 -35.13
CA GLY A 310 -48.03 -5.16 -35.55
C GLY A 310 -49.24 -4.66 -34.75
N VAL A 311 -49.02 -3.62 -34.00
CA VAL A 311 -50.03 -2.59 -33.77
C VAL A 311 -49.44 -1.30 -34.35
N LYS A 312 -50.01 -0.81 -35.47
CA LYS A 312 -49.81 0.53 -35.98
C LYS A 312 -50.37 1.50 -34.94
N GLY A 313 -49.50 2.24 -34.29
CA GLY A 313 -49.86 3.37 -33.45
C GLY A 313 -49.59 4.69 -34.22
N PRO A 314 -50.32 5.77 -33.95
CA PRO A 314 -50.24 7.00 -34.69
C PRO A 314 -49.00 7.84 -34.34
N GLU A 315 -48.54 8.59 -35.35
CA GLU A 315 -47.47 9.58 -35.28
C GLU A 315 -47.79 10.72 -34.31
N GLY A 316 -46.78 11.21 -33.60
CA GLY A 316 -46.68 12.59 -33.15
C GLY A 316 -46.47 12.76 -31.65
N GLU A 317 -45.29 13.05 -31.20
CA GLU A 317 -44.89 14.28 -30.57
C GLU A 317 -43.48 14.19 -29.92
N LYS A 318 -42.65 15.16 -30.23
CA LYS A 318 -41.33 15.32 -29.68
C LYS A 318 -41.42 15.91 -28.27
N GLY A 319 -40.86 15.24 -27.26
CA GLY A 319 -40.63 15.75 -25.90
C GLY A 319 -39.21 15.49 -25.46
N PRO A 320 -38.64 16.22 -24.51
CA PRO A 320 -37.20 16.46 -24.37
C PRO A 320 -36.43 15.35 -23.65
N ILE A 321 -35.16 15.28 -23.98
CA ILE A 321 -34.13 14.35 -23.51
C ILE A 321 -33.90 14.56 -22.00
N THR A 322 -34.16 13.55 -21.18
CA THR A 322 -33.72 13.45 -19.79
C THR A 322 -32.58 12.47 -19.64
N LYS A 323 -31.60 12.86 -18.81
CA LYS A 323 -30.37 12.13 -18.44
C LYS A 323 -30.68 10.76 -17.82
N PRO A 324 -29.73 9.78 -17.91
CA PRO A 324 -29.93 8.44 -17.35
C PRO A 324 -29.91 8.47 -15.81
N GLY A 325 -30.95 7.84 -15.25
CA GLY A 325 -31.13 7.67 -13.81
C GLY A 325 -30.44 6.40 -13.31
N SER A 326 -30.15 6.41 -12.02
CA SER A 326 -29.50 5.40 -11.21
C SER A 326 -30.16 4.00 -11.30
N PRO A 327 -29.39 2.91 -11.06
CA PRO A 327 -29.90 1.55 -11.13
C PRO A 327 -30.89 1.23 -9.98
N PRO A 328 -31.86 0.33 -10.24
CA PRO A 328 -32.91 -0.01 -9.27
C PRO A 328 -32.39 -0.92 -8.14
N ASP A 329 -32.99 -0.70 -7.00
CA ASP A 329 -32.85 -1.43 -5.74
C ASP A 329 -33.24 -2.91 -5.88
N PHE A 330 -32.35 -3.84 -5.50
CA PHE A 330 -32.60 -5.27 -5.50
C PHE A 330 -33.07 -5.74 -4.12
N THR A 331 -34.37 -6.02 -4.00
CA THR A 331 -34.90 -6.91 -2.95
C THR A 331 -34.75 -8.37 -3.40
N PRO A 332 -34.38 -9.30 -2.51
CA PRO A 332 -34.22 -10.71 -2.88
C PRO A 332 -35.56 -11.36 -3.17
N PRO A 333 -35.66 -12.27 -4.17
CA PRO A 333 -36.92 -12.93 -4.53
C PRO A 333 -37.34 -13.94 -3.47
N THR A 334 -38.59 -13.83 -3.05
CA THR A 334 -39.34 -14.83 -2.29
C THR A 334 -39.52 -16.10 -3.12
N ALA A 335 -39.51 -17.25 -2.43
CA ALA A 335 -39.64 -18.59 -3.02
C ALA A 335 -40.90 -18.77 -3.90
N PRO A 336 -40.83 -19.62 -4.95
CA PRO A 336 -41.95 -19.83 -5.87
C PRO A 336 -43.06 -20.63 -5.19
N PRO A 337 -44.36 -20.35 -5.54
CA PRO A 337 -45.47 -21.11 -5.03
C PRO A 337 -45.58 -22.49 -5.73
N GLN A 338 -45.93 -23.49 -4.94
CA GLN A 338 -46.15 -24.86 -5.38
C GLN A 338 -47.31 -24.96 -6.38
N SER A 339 -47.06 -25.63 -7.49
CA SER A 339 -48.04 -25.93 -8.52
C SER A 339 -49.02 -27.00 -8.07
N THR A 340 -50.33 -26.68 -8.11
CA THR A 340 -51.43 -27.64 -8.01
C THR A 340 -51.72 -28.31 -9.36
N PRO A 341 -52.10 -29.61 -9.40
CA PRO A 341 -52.32 -30.31 -10.65
C PRO A 341 -53.69 -29.94 -11.27
N PRO A 342 -53.82 -30.05 -12.62
CA PRO A 342 -55.03 -29.69 -13.33
C PRO A 342 -56.16 -30.74 -13.17
N PRO A 343 -57.48 -30.33 -13.26
CA PRO A 343 -58.60 -31.23 -13.15
C PRO A 343 -58.83 -32.00 -14.47
N PRO A 344 -59.52 -33.19 -14.43
CA PRO A 344 -59.72 -34.07 -15.58
C PRO A 344 -60.75 -33.55 -16.54
N PRO A 345 -60.69 -33.97 -17.81
CA PRO A 345 -61.60 -33.44 -18.87
C PRO A 345 -63.03 -34.03 -18.83
N ASN A 346 -63.99 -33.15 -19.02
CA ASN A 346 -65.39 -33.49 -19.06
C ASN A 346 -65.79 -33.89 -20.48
N GLN A 347 -66.48 -35.05 -20.61
CA GLN A 347 -67.00 -35.55 -21.82
C GLN A 347 -68.35 -34.83 -22.19
N ALA A 348 -68.49 -34.36 -23.42
CA ALA A 348 -69.78 -34.05 -23.98
C ALA A 348 -69.90 -34.57 -25.43
N LYS A 349 -70.95 -35.25 -25.63
CA LYS A 349 -71.38 -36.01 -26.82
C LYS A 349 -71.76 -35.15 -28.05
N GLY A 350 -71.31 -35.62 -29.15
CA GLY A 350 -71.85 -35.76 -30.48
C GLY A 350 -72.79 -34.73 -31.13
N ALA A 351 -72.48 -34.42 -32.38
CA ALA A 351 -73.35 -34.52 -33.54
C ALA A 351 -72.64 -34.06 -34.83
N ASN A 352 -72.57 -34.99 -35.74
CA ASN A 352 -72.60 -34.93 -37.19
C ASN A 352 -72.65 -33.59 -37.95
N LYS A 353 -71.71 -33.38 -38.92
CA LYS A 353 -72.04 -33.32 -40.35
C LYS A 353 -70.81 -33.22 -41.25
N LYS A 354 -70.80 -34.03 -42.30
CA LYS A 354 -69.92 -34.03 -43.45
C LYS A 354 -69.97 -32.69 -44.19
N ALA A 355 -68.80 -32.09 -44.47
CA ALA A 355 -68.39 -31.46 -45.74
C ALA A 355 -67.05 -30.75 -45.55
N ASN A 356 -66.22 -30.80 -46.57
CA ASN A 356 -64.93 -30.16 -46.83
C ASN A 356 -63.66 -30.89 -46.32
N LYS A 357 -63.25 -31.84 -47.16
CA LYS A 357 -62.02 -32.65 -46.96
C LYS A 357 -60.82 -32.16 -47.78
N ILE A 358 -60.77 -30.94 -48.22
CA ILE A 358 -59.65 -30.42 -49.04
C ILE A 358 -58.95 -29.20 -48.43
N GLU A 359 -59.59 -28.34 -47.64
CA GLU A 359 -58.93 -27.18 -47.01
C GLU A 359 -58.33 -27.47 -45.64
N LYS A 360 -58.64 -28.59 -44.97
CA LYS A 360 -58.15 -28.92 -43.63
C LYS A 360 -56.71 -29.52 -43.55
N LYS A 361 -56.13 -29.93 -44.69
CA LYS A 361 -54.76 -30.48 -44.67
C LYS A 361 -53.72 -29.41 -44.62
N THR A 362 -53.88 -28.26 -45.27
CA THR A 362 -52.95 -27.14 -45.30
C THR A 362 -52.88 -26.39 -43.95
N ASP A 363 -54.03 -26.16 -43.31
CA ASP A 363 -54.12 -25.48 -42.03
C ASP A 363 -53.51 -26.30 -40.86
N THR A 364 -53.66 -27.64 -40.91
CA THR A 364 -53.10 -28.54 -39.88
C THR A 364 -51.63 -28.72 -40.05
N GLU A 365 -51.08 -28.74 -41.26
CA GLU A 365 -49.61 -28.80 -41.51
C GLU A 365 -48.94 -27.46 -41.18
N GLN A 366 -49.56 -26.33 -41.50
CA GLN A 366 -49.01 -24.99 -41.10
C GLN A 366 -49.11 -24.78 -39.62
N SER A 367 -50.11 -25.23 -38.90
CA SER A 367 -50.21 -25.14 -37.46
C SER A 367 -49.19 -26.06 -36.75
N ALA A 368 -48.92 -27.25 -37.29
CA ALA A 368 -47.94 -28.19 -36.79
C ALA A 368 -46.48 -27.67 -37.00
N GLU A 369 -46.24 -27.09 -38.17
CA GLU A 369 -44.93 -26.47 -38.48
C GLU A 369 -44.65 -25.22 -37.61
N LYS A 370 -45.70 -24.40 -37.37
CA LYS A 370 -45.59 -23.25 -36.45
C LYS A 370 -45.34 -23.71 -35.02
N ALA A 371 -46.08 -24.72 -34.53
CA ALA A 371 -45.86 -25.27 -33.19
C ALA A 371 -44.45 -25.85 -33.02
N LYS A 372 -43.89 -26.48 -34.07
CA LYS A 372 -42.50 -26.98 -34.05
C LYS A 372 -41.48 -25.84 -33.98
N LYS A 373 -41.66 -24.78 -34.78
CA LYS A 373 -40.80 -23.58 -34.76
C LYS A 373 -40.89 -22.85 -33.42
N ASP A 374 -42.07 -22.76 -32.84
CA ASP A 374 -42.23 -22.13 -31.51
C ASP A 374 -41.58 -22.98 -30.41
N ALA A 375 -41.68 -24.32 -30.47
CA ALA A 375 -41.00 -25.23 -29.55
C ALA A 375 -39.45 -25.19 -29.71
N GLU A 376 -38.97 -25.13 -30.96
CA GLU A 376 -37.52 -24.96 -31.23
C GLU A 376 -36.99 -23.62 -30.65
N LYS A 377 -37.74 -22.55 -30.81
CA LYS A 377 -37.44 -21.23 -30.28
C LYS A 377 -37.46 -21.19 -28.73
N GLU A 378 -38.45 -21.83 -28.11
CA GLU A 378 -38.51 -21.98 -26.66
C GLU A 378 -37.30 -22.79 -26.11
N ALA A 379 -36.92 -23.86 -26.81
CA ALA A 379 -35.74 -24.66 -26.45
C ALA A 379 -34.43 -23.85 -26.57
N GLU A 380 -34.31 -23.04 -27.63
CA GLU A 380 -33.15 -22.13 -27.81
C GLU A 380 -33.07 -21.07 -26.68
N ILE A 381 -34.22 -20.44 -26.35
CA ILE A 381 -34.31 -19.48 -25.26
C ILE A 381 -33.92 -20.14 -23.93
N ALA A 382 -34.44 -21.34 -23.64
CA ALA A 382 -34.11 -22.08 -22.44
C ALA A 382 -32.61 -22.43 -22.37
N GLN A 383 -31.99 -22.79 -23.48
CA GLN A 383 -30.56 -23.07 -23.56
C GLN A 383 -29.71 -21.81 -23.31
N ILE A 384 -30.07 -20.66 -23.89
CA ILE A 384 -29.41 -19.38 -23.66
C ILE A 384 -29.56 -18.97 -22.19
N GLN A 385 -30.76 -19.09 -21.62
CA GLN A 385 -31.00 -18.79 -20.21
C GLN A 385 -30.15 -19.66 -19.27
N ALA A 386 -30.09 -20.97 -19.53
CA ALA A 386 -29.26 -21.88 -18.75
C ALA A 386 -27.75 -21.54 -18.86
N SER A 387 -27.28 -21.20 -20.05
CA SER A 387 -25.92 -20.75 -20.29
C SER A 387 -25.61 -19.43 -19.53
N ASN A 388 -26.50 -18.44 -19.66
CA ASN A 388 -26.37 -17.16 -18.96
C ASN A 388 -26.37 -17.34 -17.43
N ALA A 389 -27.27 -18.21 -16.92
CA ALA A 389 -27.32 -18.52 -15.49
C ALA A 389 -26.02 -19.15 -14.98
N ARG A 390 -25.40 -20.04 -15.76
CA ARG A 390 -24.10 -20.63 -15.43
C ARG A 390 -22.99 -19.57 -15.41
N ILE A 391 -22.89 -18.74 -16.44
CA ILE A 391 -21.91 -17.67 -16.55
C ILE A 391 -22.05 -16.68 -15.38
N GLN A 392 -23.28 -16.31 -15.04
CA GLN A 392 -23.57 -15.44 -13.90
C GLN A 392 -23.20 -16.10 -12.56
N ALA A 393 -23.45 -17.39 -12.41
CA ALA A 393 -23.08 -18.14 -11.21
C ALA A 393 -21.54 -18.23 -11.04
N GLU A 394 -20.80 -18.41 -12.12
CA GLU A 394 -19.34 -18.40 -12.12
C GLU A 394 -18.79 -17.00 -11.71
N TYR A 395 -19.38 -15.94 -12.23
CA TYR A 395 -19.01 -14.56 -11.84
C TYR A 395 -19.31 -14.27 -10.37
N ASN A 396 -20.50 -14.65 -9.89
CA ASN A 396 -20.86 -14.51 -8.48
C ASN A 396 -19.96 -15.36 -7.57
N GLY A 397 -19.51 -16.51 -8.05
CA GLY A 397 -18.50 -17.35 -7.38
C GLY A 397 -17.17 -16.62 -7.21
N LYS A 398 -16.68 -15.92 -8.24
CA LYS A 398 -15.46 -15.11 -8.15
C LYS A 398 -15.59 -13.98 -7.11
N ILE A 399 -16.73 -13.26 -7.11
CA ILE A 399 -17.00 -12.23 -6.10
C ILE A 399 -17.00 -12.83 -4.69
N SER A 400 -17.63 -13.98 -4.49
CA SER A 400 -17.67 -14.66 -3.19
C SER A 400 -16.28 -15.08 -2.73
N SER A 401 -15.45 -15.61 -3.64
CA SER A 401 -14.06 -15.95 -3.36
C SER A 401 -13.22 -14.71 -3.02
N ALA A 402 -13.41 -13.61 -3.75
CA ALA A 402 -12.74 -12.34 -3.45
C ALA A 402 -13.11 -11.81 -2.04
N ARG A 403 -14.39 -11.90 -1.66
CA ARG A 403 -14.85 -11.51 -0.31
C ARG A 403 -14.24 -12.37 0.79
N GLN A 404 -14.17 -13.68 0.55
CA GLN A 404 -13.55 -14.60 1.50
C GLN A 404 -12.04 -14.31 1.63
N ARG A 405 -11.33 -14.13 0.51
CA ARG A 405 -9.90 -13.80 0.53
C ARG A 405 -9.61 -12.45 1.19
N ALA A 406 -10.39 -11.41 0.89
CA ALA A 406 -10.24 -10.10 1.54
C ALA A 406 -10.47 -10.20 3.06
N LYS A 407 -11.40 -11.05 3.51
CA LYS A 407 -11.60 -11.31 4.93
C LYS A 407 -10.40 -12.00 5.57
N GLU A 408 -9.84 -13.04 4.95
CA GLU A 408 -8.65 -13.75 5.42
C GLU A 408 -7.44 -12.81 5.54
N ILE A 409 -7.19 -11.98 4.52
CA ILE A 409 -6.15 -10.96 4.55
C ILE A 409 -6.38 -9.99 5.72
N ASN A 410 -7.61 -9.53 5.94
CA ASN A 410 -7.92 -8.59 7.01
C ASN A 410 -7.84 -9.21 8.42
N GLU A 411 -7.96 -10.54 8.58
CA GLU A 411 -7.70 -11.19 9.87
C GLU A 411 -6.26 -10.91 10.34
N ASN A 412 -5.31 -10.82 9.41
CA ASN A 412 -3.92 -10.50 9.68
C ASN A 412 -3.67 -8.98 9.71
N LEU A 413 -4.10 -8.25 8.67
CA LEU A 413 -3.78 -6.83 8.50
C LEU A 413 -4.50 -5.89 9.46
N ALA A 414 -5.73 -6.21 9.86
CA ALA A 414 -6.59 -5.26 10.56
C ALA A 414 -6.06 -4.85 11.93
N ALA A 415 -5.29 -5.71 12.61
CA ALA A 415 -4.89 -5.53 14.01
C ALA A 415 -3.77 -4.49 14.19
N TRP A 416 -3.00 -4.18 13.15
CA TRP A 416 -1.73 -3.50 13.28
C TRP A 416 -1.62 -2.23 12.43
N TYR A 417 -0.99 -1.19 12.96
CA TYR A 417 -0.27 -0.22 12.18
C TYR A 417 1.09 -0.81 11.89
N TYR A 418 1.51 -0.75 10.67
CA TYR A 418 2.82 -1.21 10.24
C TYR A 418 3.76 -0.03 10.11
N VAL A 419 5.04 -0.28 10.28
CA VAL A 419 6.10 0.69 10.04
C VAL A 419 6.98 0.17 8.93
N ILE A 420 7.23 0.98 7.92
CA ILE A 420 8.06 0.65 6.76
C ILE A 420 9.18 1.67 6.61
N SER A 421 10.22 1.35 5.84
CA SER A 421 11.27 2.31 5.54
C SER A 421 10.75 3.43 4.63
N ASN A 422 11.30 4.63 4.78
CA ASN A 422 10.96 5.74 3.90
C ASN A 422 11.46 5.51 2.48
N ASP A 423 12.56 4.77 2.29
CA ASP A 423 13.10 4.43 0.97
C ASP A 423 12.11 3.60 0.14
N VAL A 424 11.39 2.67 0.78
CA VAL A 424 10.33 1.89 0.13
C VAL A 424 9.12 2.77 -0.15
N TYR A 425 8.74 3.64 0.79
CA TYR A 425 7.65 4.61 0.60
C TYR A 425 7.89 5.51 -0.63
N GLU A 426 9.10 6.04 -0.82
CA GLU A 426 9.45 6.88 -1.96
C GLU A 426 9.32 6.14 -3.31
N LYS A 427 9.60 4.84 -3.35
CA LYS A 427 9.40 4.00 -4.53
C LYS A 427 7.93 3.71 -4.83
N ILE A 428 7.08 3.72 -3.81
CA ILE A 428 5.65 3.40 -3.95
C ILE A 428 4.82 4.65 -4.24
N ARG A 429 5.15 5.79 -3.62
CA ARG A 429 4.42 7.06 -3.79
C ARG A 429 4.99 7.86 -4.94
N LEU A 430 4.60 7.53 -6.15
CA LEU A 430 5.07 8.22 -7.35
C LEU A 430 4.19 9.43 -7.70
N GLU A 431 4.82 10.47 -8.22
CA GLU A 431 4.16 11.58 -8.91
C GLU A 431 4.14 11.32 -10.43
N ARG A 432 3.27 12.03 -11.17
CA ARG A 432 3.13 11.82 -12.63
C ARG A 432 4.47 11.96 -13.38
N ASN A 433 5.28 12.92 -13.01
CA ASN A 433 6.57 13.20 -13.62
C ASN A 433 7.63 12.10 -13.35
N SER A 434 7.43 11.25 -12.34
CA SER A 434 8.33 10.13 -12.07
C SER A 434 8.10 8.98 -13.06
N PHE A 435 6.83 8.69 -13.42
CA PHE A 435 6.48 7.55 -14.26
C PHE A 435 6.04 7.89 -15.69
N VAL A 436 5.99 9.20 -16.04
CA VAL A 436 5.77 9.67 -17.41
C VAL A 436 7.01 10.40 -17.88
N LYS A 437 7.62 9.92 -18.96
CA LYS A 437 8.81 10.54 -19.58
C LYS A 437 8.52 11.04 -20.99
N SER A 438 9.34 11.97 -21.48
CA SER A 438 9.27 12.43 -22.86
C SER A 438 9.95 11.42 -23.78
N LYS A 439 9.32 11.09 -24.91
CA LYS A 439 9.92 10.29 -26.00
C LYS A 439 11.08 11.02 -26.68
N ASP A 440 11.02 12.34 -26.68
CA ASP A 440 12.04 13.21 -27.33
C ASP A 440 13.29 13.37 -26.44
N ASN A 441 13.21 12.89 -25.19
CA ASN A 441 14.36 12.82 -24.31
C ASN A 441 14.81 11.35 -24.27
N PRO A 442 15.76 10.94 -25.16
CA PRO A 442 16.37 9.62 -24.98
C PRO A 442 16.88 9.57 -23.55
N VAL A 443 16.89 8.38 -22.94
CA VAL A 443 17.57 8.15 -21.65
C VAL A 443 18.89 8.93 -21.75
N ILE A 444 18.93 10.12 -21.14
CA ILE A 444 20.19 10.83 -21.05
C ILE A 444 20.95 9.93 -20.08
N GLU A 445 21.89 9.15 -20.59
CA GLU A 445 22.95 8.63 -19.74
C GLU A 445 23.34 9.79 -18.86
N MET A 446 23.15 9.65 -17.54
CA MET A 446 23.46 10.76 -16.63
C MET A 446 24.84 11.24 -17.02
N PRO A 447 25.02 12.51 -17.38
CA PRO A 447 26.33 12.97 -17.79
C PRO A 447 27.31 12.70 -16.67
N ASP A 448 28.52 12.27 -17.00
CA ASP A 448 29.57 12.03 -16.00
C ASP A 448 29.82 13.25 -15.11
N GLU A 449 29.49 14.45 -15.64
CA GLU A 449 29.76 15.73 -14.99
C GLU A 449 28.75 16.78 -15.44
N ILE A 450 28.27 17.61 -14.53
CA ILE A 450 27.39 18.76 -14.80
C ILE A 450 27.94 20.02 -14.15
N SER A 451 27.50 21.19 -14.66
CA SER A 451 27.72 22.47 -13.97
C SER A 451 26.42 22.98 -13.38
N ALA A 452 26.46 23.48 -12.14
CA ALA A 452 25.28 24.05 -11.50
C ALA A 452 25.62 25.26 -10.62
N SER A 453 24.60 26.08 -10.37
CA SER A 453 24.60 27.10 -9.33
C SER A 453 23.60 26.75 -8.26
N HIS A 454 23.86 27.13 -7.00
CA HIS A 454 22.91 26.90 -5.91
C HIS A 454 22.74 28.09 -4.97
N ILE A 455 21.63 28.11 -4.26
CA ILE A 455 21.34 29.01 -3.12
C ILE A 455 21.14 28.11 -1.91
N LEU A 456 21.99 28.27 -0.89
CA LEU A 456 21.84 27.56 0.39
C LEU A 456 21.16 28.46 1.41
N ILE A 457 20.07 27.99 2.01
CA ILE A 457 19.44 28.61 3.19
C ILE A 457 19.65 27.66 4.37
N SER A 458 20.65 27.97 5.17
CA SER A 458 21.03 27.18 6.34
C SER A 458 20.19 27.53 7.58
N TYR A 459 20.26 26.72 8.62
CA TYR A 459 19.56 26.94 9.90
C TYR A 459 20.48 26.65 11.09
N LYS A 460 20.08 27.07 12.28
CA LYS A 460 20.85 26.83 13.52
C LYS A 460 20.97 25.34 13.79
N GLY A 461 22.19 24.82 13.76
CA GLY A 461 22.50 23.42 13.99
C GLY A 461 22.64 22.59 12.71
N ALA A 462 22.51 23.19 11.52
CA ALA A 462 22.87 22.53 10.27
C ALA A 462 24.38 22.33 10.15
N ASP A 463 24.81 21.36 9.36
CA ASP A 463 26.22 21.06 9.13
C ASP A 463 26.97 22.28 8.58
N ARG A 464 28.08 22.62 9.18
CA ARG A 464 28.95 23.78 8.81
C ARG A 464 28.19 25.12 8.75
N ALA A 465 27.05 25.25 9.45
CA ALA A 465 26.35 26.53 9.54
C ALA A 465 27.22 27.59 10.24
N ASP A 466 27.22 28.83 9.70
CA ASP A 466 27.87 29.96 10.36
C ASP A 466 27.20 30.19 11.73
N SER A 467 27.99 30.42 12.77
CA SER A 467 27.53 30.67 14.15
C SER A 467 26.55 31.85 14.27
N LYS A 468 26.53 32.74 13.30
CA LYS A 468 25.60 33.87 13.21
C LYS A 468 24.21 33.46 12.77
N ILE A 469 24.02 32.25 12.21
CA ILE A 469 22.73 31.76 11.77
C ILE A 469 21.94 31.33 12.99
N SER A 470 20.86 32.09 13.26
CA SER A 470 19.99 31.86 14.41
C SER A 470 18.59 31.34 14.02
N ARG A 471 18.26 31.32 12.71
CA ARG A 471 16.95 30.88 12.22
C ARG A 471 16.69 29.41 12.49
N ALA A 472 15.45 29.06 12.86
CA ALA A 472 15.02 27.66 13.02
C ALA A 472 14.90 26.96 11.66
N LYS A 473 14.98 25.63 11.63
CA LYS A 473 14.87 24.80 10.42
C LYS A 473 13.62 25.15 9.59
N GLN A 474 12.44 25.24 10.24
CA GLN A 474 11.20 25.58 9.55
C GLN A 474 11.22 26.99 8.92
N ALA A 475 11.84 27.97 9.56
CA ALA A 475 11.98 29.30 9.00
C ALA A 475 12.93 29.31 7.79
N ALA A 476 13.98 28.48 7.82
CA ALA A 476 14.89 28.30 6.68
C ALA A 476 14.17 27.69 5.47
N ARG A 477 13.32 26.67 5.69
CA ARG A 477 12.48 26.08 4.63
C ARG A 477 11.55 27.10 4.01
N THR A 478 10.83 27.85 4.84
CA THR A 478 9.90 28.90 4.35
C THR A 478 10.63 29.98 3.54
N GLU A 479 11.85 30.36 3.96
CA GLU A 479 12.67 31.33 3.23
C GLU A 479 13.16 30.73 1.89
N ALA A 480 13.58 29.47 1.84
CA ALA A 480 13.97 28.79 0.62
C ALA A 480 12.81 28.73 -0.39
N ASP A 481 11.62 28.33 0.06
CA ASP A 481 10.41 28.31 -0.78
C ASP A 481 10.05 29.71 -1.31
N ARG A 482 10.20 30.75 -0.47
CA ARG A 482 9.98 32.14 -0.87
C ARG A 482 10.97 32.60 -1.93
N VAL A 483 12.27 32.32 -1.74
CA VAL A 483 13.34 32.69 -2.67
C VAL A 483 13.15 31.98 -4.01
N ARG A 484 12.82 30.69 -3.98
CA ARG A 484 12.50 29.92 -5.18
C ARG A 484 11.31 30.53 -5.93
N GLY A 485 10.24 30.86 -5.23
CA GLY A 485 9.06 31.49 -5.84
C GLY A 485 9.39 32.83 -6.54
N LEU A 486 10.32 33.63 -5.99
CA LEU A 486 10.78 34.85 -6.63
C LEU A 486 11.56 34.60 -7.92
N ILE A 487 12.28 33.48 -8.02
CA ILE A 487 13.03 33.10 -9.21
C ILE A 487 12.08 32.54 -10.26
N VAL A 488 11.34 31.47 -9.91
CA VAL A 488 10.53 30.70 -10.87
C VAL A 488 9.29 31.46 -11.31
N ASN A 489 8.54 32.04 -10.37
CA ASN A 489 7.28 32.75 -10.64
C ASN A 489 7.47 34.25 -10.83
N GLY A 490 8.46 34.83 -10.16
CA GLY A 490 8.73 36.28 -10.17
C GLY A 490 9.79 36.71 -11.19
N GLY A 491 10.41 35.78 -11.94
CA GLY A 491 11.41 36.06 -12.98
C GLY A 491 12.69 36.75 -12.46
N LYS A 492 13.02 36.60 -11.18
CA LYS A 492 14.24 37.20 -10.60
C LYS A 492 15.47 36.41 -11.03
N ASP A 493 16.51 37.12 -11.34
CA ASP A 493 17.80 36.53 -11.73
C ASP A 493 18.40 35.68 -10.62
N PHE A 494 18.77 34.44 -10.93
CA PHE A 494 19.26 33.45 -9.99
C PHE A 494 20.54 33.91 -9.28
N ALA A 495 21.51 34.43 -10.03
CA ALA A 495 22.80 34.83 -9.46
C ALA A 495 22.65 36.00 -8.50
N ASN A 496 21.76 36.95 -8.78
CA ASN A 496 21.45 38.06 -7.89
C ASN A 496 20.74 37.59 -6.61
N MET A 497 19.85 36.60 -6.74
CA MET A 497 19.19 35.99 -5.57
C MET A 497 20.18 35.19 -4.73
N ALA A 498 21.12 34.48 -5.34
CA ALA A 498 22.20 33.78 -4.63
C ALA A 498 23.09 34.75 -3.86
N LYS A 499 23.53 35.86 -4.47
CA LYS A 499 24.35 36.89 -3.79
C LYS A 499 23.65 37.49 -2.58
N LYS A 500 22.32 37.59 -2.63
CA LYS A 500 21.53 38.26 -1.61
C LYS A 500 21.07 37.33 -0.47
N HIS A 501 20.78 36.08 -0.77
CA HIS A 501 20.08 35.19 0.15
C HIS A 501 20.89 33.92 0.51
N SER A 502 21.91 33.53 -0.26
CA SER A 502 22.65 32.32 0.03
C SER A 502 23.55 32.46 1.25
N ASP A 503 23.44 31.55 2.19
CA ASP A 503 24.36 31.40 3.33
C ASP A 503 25.60 30.58 2.92
N GLY A 504 25.65 30.01 1.73
CA GLY A 504 26.74 29.19 1.24
C GLY A 504 27.93 30.01 0.72
N PRO A 505 29.14 29.42 0.71
CA PRO A 505 30.38 30.12 0.30
C PRO A 505 30.36 30.52 -1.20
N SER A 506 29.54 29.88 -2.03
CA SER A 506 29.38 30.25 -3.44
C SER A 506 28.43 31.44 -3.65
N GLY A 507 27.67 31.87 -2.63
CA GLY A 507 26.71 32.96 -2.71
C GLY A 507 27.28 34.25 -3.35
N PRO A 508 28.44 34.80 -2.88
CA PRO A 508 29.05 35.99 -3.48
C PRO A 508 29.40 35.86 -4.97
N LYS A 509 29.59 34.62 -5.47
CA LYS A 509 29.86 34.31 -6.86
C LYS A 509 28.59 34.01 -7.66
N GLY A 510 27.41 34.34 -7.13
CA GLY A 510 26.12 34.04 -7.78
C GLY A 510 25.65 32.59 -7.60
N GLY A 511 26.22 31.89 -6.63
CA GLY A 511 25.89 30.48 -6.35
C GLY A 511 26.68 29.48 -7.19
N ASP A 512 27.56 29.91 -8.07
CA ASP A 512 28.29 29.06 -8.99
C ASP A 512 29.17 28.03 -8.25
N LEU A 513 28.99 26.75 -8.59
CA LEU A 513 29.73 25.60 -8.08
C LEU A 513 30.75 25.06 -9.07
N GLY A 514 30.72 25.55 -10.32
CA GLY A 514 31.49 24.95 -11.40
C GLY A 514 30.97 23.56 -11.78
N SER A 515 31.83 22.79 -12.41
CA SER A 515 31.55 21.44 -12.87
C SER A 515 31.85 20.41 -11.78
N PHE A 516 31.00 19.39 -11.63
CA PHE A 516 31.17 18.32 -10.64
C PHE A 516 30.52 17.02 -11.08
N LYS A 517 31.07 15.89 -10.58
CA LYS A 517 30.51 14.55 -10.76
C LYS A 517 29.46 14.24 -9.69
N PHE A 518 28.63 13.24 -9.95
CA PHE A 518 27.51 12.86 -9.08
C PHE A 518 27.92 12.63 -7.62
N GLU A 519 29.05 11.96 -7.37
CA GLU A 519 29.50 11.57 -6.04
C GLU A 519 30.17 12.72 -5.24
N VAL A 520 30.33 13.90 -5.83
CA VAL A 520 31.05 15.03 -5.20
C VAL A 520 30.18 15.78 -4.18
N MET A 521 28.87 15.83 -4.41
CA MET A 521 27.93 16.56 -3.55
C MET A 521 27.15 15.60 -2.64
N ALA A 522 26.39 16.14 -1.68
CA ALA A 522 25.45 15.34 -0.89
C ALA A 522 24.43 14.67 -1.80
N GLN A 523 24.10 13.40 -1.55
CA GLN A 523 23.26 12.58 -2.41
C GLN A 523 21.95 13.27 -2.84
N PRO A 524 21.13 13.86 -1.93
CA PRO A 524 19.88 14.54 -2.35
C PRO A 524 20.16 15.75 -3.26
N PHE A 525 21.30 16.43 -3.09
CA PHE A 525 21.70 17.54 -3.94
C PHE A 525 22.08 17.04 -5.34
N SER A 526 22.88 15.98 -5.44
CA SER A 526 23.31 15.39 -6.71
C SER A 526 22.11 14.85 -7.50
N GLU A 527 21.24 14.10 -6.85
CA GLU A 527 20.00 13.58 -7.46
C GLU A 527 19.16 14.71 -8.06
N ALA A 528 18.95 15.79 -7.32
CA ALA A 528 18.19 16.92 -7.83
C ALA A 528 18.92 17.63 -8.98
N ALA A 529 20.23 17.88 -8.85
CA ALA A 529 21.01 18.63 -9.84
C ALA A 529 21.13 17.91 -11.19
N PHE A 530 21.38 16.59 -11.16
CA PHE A 530 21.56 15.78 -12.36
C PHE A 530 20.25 15.50 -13.09
N ASN A 531 19.12 15.55 -12.39
CA ASN A 531 17.78 15.41 -12.99
C ASN A 531 17.23 16.69 -13.62
N LEU A 532 17.86 17.85 -13.41
CA LEU A 532 17.45 19.11 -14.05
C LEU A 532 17.86 19.16 -15.51
N ASN A 533 17.05 19.79 -16.33
CA ASN A 533 17.46 20.26 -17.65
C ASN A 533 18.39 21.48 -17.51
N ILE A 534 19.18 21.77 -18.55
CA ILE A 534 20.00 22.98 -18.57
C ILE A 534 19.09 24.21 -18.40
N ASP A 535 19.48 25.14 -17.53
CA ASP A 535 18.73 26.34 -17.11
C ASP A 535 17.50 26.09 -16.22
N GLU A 536 17.17 24.86 -15.92
CA GLU A 536 16.07 24.53 -15.00
C GLU A 536 16.45 24.77 -13.53
N VAL A 537 15.45 25.15 -12.72
CA VAL A 537 15.59 25.39 -11.27
C VAL A 537 14.84 24.32 -10.50
N SER A 538 15.53 23.66 -9.56
CA SER A 538 14.99 22.60 -8.73
C SER A 538 13.83 23.03 -7.81
N GLU A 539 13.10 22.07 -7.29
CA GLU A 539 12.38 22.25 -6.02
C GLU A 539 13.38 22.55 -4.88
N VAL A 540 12.87 22.88 -3.70
CA VAL A 540 13.73 23.08 -2.53
C VAL A 540 14.21 21.73 -2.03
N VAL A 541 15.53 21.50 -2.08
CA VAL A 541 16.20 20.26 -1.71
C VAL A 541 16.78 20.38 -0.30
N GLU A 542 16.50 19.45 0.57
CA GLU A 542 17.04 19.40 1.93
C GLU A 542 18.31 18.53 1.98
N THR A 543 19.33 19.00 2.68
CA THR A 543 20.54 18.24 3.03
C THR A 543 20.93 18.54 4.48
N GLY A 544 21.97 17.88 5.02
CA GLY A 544 22.53 18.21 6.33
C GLY A 544 22.98 19.68 6.48
N PHE A 545 23.31 20.36 5.37
CA PHE A 545 23.74 21.76 5.37
C PHE A 545 22.61 22.78 5.41
N GLY A 546 21.39 22.37 5.06
CA GLY A 546 20.21 23.25 4.95
C GLY A 546 19.37 22.97 3.72
N PHE A 547 18.66 24.00 3.26
CA PHE A 547 17.79 23.94 2.10
C PHE A 547 18.44 24.57 0.88
N HIS A 548 18.47 23.83 -0.21
CA HIS A 548 19.11 24.24 -1.46
C HIS A 548 18.07 24.53 -2.53
N ILE A 549 18.30 25.57 -3.33
CA ILE A 549 17.67 25.82 -4.61
C ILE A 549 18.78 25.68 -5.63
N ILE A 550 18.64 24.79 -6.61
CA ILE A 550 19.70 24.42 -7.54
C ILE A 550 19.27 24.84 -8.95
N LYS A 551 20.19 25.41 -9.71
CA LYS A 551 20.00 25.67 -11.13
C LYS A 551 21.09 24.96 -11.91
N ARG A 552 20.74 24.05 -12.82
CA ARG A 552 21.72 23.45 -13.73
C ARG A 552 22.12 24.47 -14.79
N THR A 553 23.44 24.65 -15.01
CA THR A 553 23.98 25.64 -15.96
C THR A 553 24.62 25.00 -17.18
N GLN A 554 25.00 23.70 -17.07
CA GLN A 554 25.58 22.94 -18.18
C GLN A 554 25.35 21.44 -17.98
#